data_4929fba1a9aad8b29732daad429751af
#
_entry.id   4929fba1a9aad8b29732daad429751af
#
_cell.length_a   1.000
_cell.length_b   1.000
_cell.length_c   1.000
_cell.angle_alpha   90.00
_cell.angle_beta   90.00
_cell.angle_gamma   90.00
#
_symmetry.space_group_name_H-M   'P 1'
#
loop_
_entity.id
_entity.type
_entity.pdbx_description
1 polymer ?
#
loop_
_entity_poly.entity_id
_entity_poly.type
_entity_poly.pdbx_seq_one_letter_code
_entity_poly.pdbx_strand_id
1 'polypeptide(L)'
;MVMPGTLEDKHKDVDPEKGIQALRRQFNLVYILLGGIHDVHLGADYRWLKPNDLVIVPENYLYASTNVRACSGYCIHFKTEFIQPLLKGSLSEDFPFFDFEAEHIINITEAETLRIQEAFKNIITEYNRFSPEKDYILRNYIHILLLLIREIYRPHARHLQESATRTMKITNQYKHLL
;
A
#
# COMPACT_ATOMS: atom_id res chain seq x y z
N MET A 1 -1.72 -17.42 0.88
CA MET A 1 -2.79 -17.01 -0.07
C MET A 1 -2.41 -15.69 -0.71
N VAL A 2 -2.57 -15.59 -2.03
CA VAL A 2 -2.30 -14.38 -2.83
C VAL A 2 -3.51 -14.12 -3.73
N MET A 3 -3.94 -12.86 -3.83
CA MET A 3 -5.08 -12.44 -4.68
C MET A 3 -4.78 -11.09 -5.33
N PRO A 4 -4.09 -11.07 -6.47
CA PRO A 4 -3.92 -9.84 -7.24
C PRO A 4 -5.19 -9.54 -8.04
N GLY A 5 -5.30 -8.31 -8.54
CA GLY A 5 -6.38 -7.91 -9.42
C GLY A 5 -6.38 -6.42 -9.75
N THR A 6 -7.38 -6.00 -10.50
CA THR A 6 -7.65 -4.59 -10.73
C THR A 6 -8.60 -4.04 -9.65
N LEU A 7 -8.58 -2.74 -9.44
CA LEU A 7 -9.52 -2.10 -8.50
C LEU A 7 -10.95 -2.15 -9.06
N GLU A 8 -11.12 -2.06 -10.36
CA GLU A 8 -12.39 -2.20 -11.06
C GLU A 8 -13.06 -3.54 -10.72
N ASP A 9 -12.33 -4.65 -10.82
CA ASP A 9 -12.84 -5.99 -10.51
C ASP A 9 -13.15 -6.18 -9.03
N LYS A 10 -12.33 -5.60 -8.16
CA LYS A 10 -12.51 -5.72 -6.69
C LYS A 10 -13.67 -4.90 -6.18
N HIS A 11 -14.01 -3.81 -6.85
CA HIS A 11 -15.07 -2.89 -6.42
C HIS A 11 -16.37 -3.00 -7.22
N LYS A 12 -16.45 -3.85 -8.24
CA LYS A 12 -17.64 -3.97 -9.09
C LYS A 12 -18.94 -4.26 -8.32
N ASP A 13 -18.85 -4.97 -7.21
CA ASP A 13 -19.99 -5.36 -6.37
C ASP A 13 -20.07 -4.53 -5.06
N VAL A 14 -19.22 -3.51 -4.91
CA VAL A 14 -19.23 -2.63 -3.73
C VAL A 14 -20.30 -1.55 -3.94
N ASP A 15 -21.23 -1.44 -2.99
CA ASP A 15 -22.19 -0.35 -2.94
C ASP A 15 -21.44 0.98 -2.75
N PRO A 16 -21.54 1.93 -3.69
CA PRO A 16 -20.78 3.19 -3.62
C PRO A 16 -21.04 4.02 -2.37
N GLU A 17 -22.25 3.90 -1.78
CA GLU A 17 -22.64 4.66 -0.59
C GLU A 17 -22.23 3.95 0.71
N LYS A 18 -22.23 2.62 0.72
CA LYS A 18 -21.85 1.84 1.90
C LYS A 18 -20.37 1.55 1.98
N GLY A 19 -19.70 1.48 0.82
CA GLY A 19 -18.28 1.15 0.74
C GLY A 19 -17.93 -0.22 1.34
N ILE A 20 -16.71 -0.33 1.84
CA ILE A 20 -16.21 -1.52 2.55
C ILE A 20 -16.13 -1.19 4.03
N GLN A 21 -16.87 -1.94 4.85
CA GLN A 21 -16.90 -1.74 6.30
C GLN A 21 -15.53 -1.88 6.94
N ALA A 22 -15.34 -1.16 8.06
CA ALA A 22 -14.12 -1.21 8.84
C ALA A 22 -13.85 -2.62 9.38
N LEU A 23 -12.77 -3.21 8.94
CA LEU A 23 -12.35 -4.55 9.33
C LEU A 23 -10.83 -4.58 9.54
N ARG A 24 -10.39 -5.40 10.50
CA ARG A 24 -8.98 -5.80 10.57
C ARG A 24 -8.75 -6.89 9.52
N ARG A 25 -7.96 -6.55 8.50
CA ARG A 25 -7.68 -7.48 7.41
C ARG A 25 -6.72 -8.57 7.86
N GLN A 26 -7.01 -9.81 7.50
CA GLN A 26 -6.15 -10.96 7.77
C GLN A 26 -5.07 -11.18 6.68
N PHE A 27 -4.70 -10.11 5.97
CA PHE A 27 -3.71 -10.12 4.90
C PHE A 27 -3.17 -8.71 4.69
N ASN A 28 -1.98 -8.62 4.15
CA ASN A 28 -1.42 -7.36 3.67
C ASN A 28 -2.12 -6.97 2.38
N LEU A 29 -2.40 -5.68 2.22
CA LEU A 29 -2.97 -5.10 1.01
C LEU A 29 -2.04 -4.01 0.49
N VAL A 30 -1.69 -4.07 -0.77
CA VAL A 30 -1.00 -3.00 -1.49
C VAL A 30 -1.81 -2.69 -2.73
N TYR A 31 -2.09 -1.40 -2.97
CA TYR A 31 -2.76 -0.97 -4.19
C TYR A 31 -2.35 0.42 -4.63
N ILE A 32 -2.50 0.69 -5.91
CA ILE A 32 -2.30 2.01 -6.52
C ILE A 32 -3.59 2.48 -7.17
N LEU A 33 -4.02 3.70 -6.86
CA LEU A 33 -5.15 4.35 -7.50
C LEU A 33 -4.66 5.11 -8.73
N LEU A 34 -5.25 4.84 -9.90
CA LEU A 34 -4.96 5.53 -11.15
C LEU A 34 -6.05 6.52 -11.55
N GLY A 35 -7.25 6.33 -11.04
CA GLY A 35 -8.39 7.21 -11.30
C GLY A 35 -9.61 6.83 -10.50
N GLY A 36 -10.64 7.66 -10.57
CA GLY A 36 -11.87 7.50 -9.80
C GLY A 36 -11.86 8.23 -8.48
N ILE A 37 -12.86 7.93 -7.65
CA ILE A 37 -13.03 8.46 -6.29
C ILE A 37 -12.90 7.31 -5.31
N HIS A 38 -12.03 7.46 -4.34
CA HIS A 38 -11.79 6.46 -3.32
C HIS A 38 -11.38 7.11 -2.01
N ASP A 39 -12.24 6.98 -1.01
CA ASP A 39 -11.97 7.47 0.32
C ASP A 39 -11.65 6.29 1.24
N VAL A 40 -10.66 6.45 2.11
CA VAL A 40 -10.22 5.38 3.00
C VAL A 40 -10.09 5.87 4.44
N HIS A 41 -10.33 4.94 5.35
CA HIS A 41 -9.98 5.04 6.75
C HIS A 41 -8.85 4.05 7.03
N LEU A 42 -7.73 4.55 7.53
CA LEU A 42 -6.56 3.78 7.94
C LEU A 42 -6.31 4.06 9.43
N GLY A 43 -6.66 3.11 10.28
CA GLY A 43 -6.69 3.37 11.72
C GLY A 43 -7.71 4.45 12.06
N ALA A 44 -7.24 5.56 12.62
CA ALA A 44 -8.04 6.76 12.93
C ALA A 44 -8.04 7.81 11.81
N ASP A 45 -7.19 7.65 10.81
CA ASP A 45 -7.02 8.65 9.74
C ASP A 45 -8.02 8.43 8.61
N TYR A 46 -8.60 9.53 8.15
CA TYR A 46 -9.45 9.58 6.95
C TYR A 46 -8.73 10.31 5.83
N ARG A 47 -8.73 9.74 4.63
CA ARG A 47 -8.04 10.29 3.45
C ARG A 47 -8.86 10.15 2.18
N TRP A 48 -8.88 11.20 1.40
CA TRP A 48 -9.27 11.18 -0.01
C TRP A 48 -8.07 10.80 -0.84
N LEU A 49 -8.19 9.73 -1.57
CA LEU A 49 -7.12 9.29 -2.45
C LEU A 49 -7.12 10.06 -3.76
N LYS A 50 -5.94 10.30 -4.27
CA LYS A 50 -5.70 10.95 -5.56
C LYS A 50 -5.06 9.95 -6.53
N PRO A 51 -5.16 10.17 -7.85
CA PRO A 51 -4.37 9.41 -8.80
C PRO A 51 -2.89 9.40 -8.41
N ASN A 52 -2.27 8.24 -8.56
CA ASN A 52 -0.90 7.92 -8.15
C ASN A 52 -0.70 7.81 -6.63
N ASP A 53 -1.74 7.76 -5.84
CA ASP A 53 -1.61 7.34 -4.45
C ASP A 53 -1.38 5.82 -4.38
N LEU A 54 -0.27 5.46 -3.79
CA LEU A 54 0.09 4.10 -3.43
C LEU A 54 -0.28 3.88 -1.96
N VAL A 55 -1.13 2.89 -1.71
CA VAL A 55 -1.66 2.59 -0.38
C VAL A 55 -1.16 1.23 0.07
N ILE A 56 -0.70 1.18 1.31
CA ILE A 56 -0.15 -0.02 1.93
C ILE A 56 -0.88 -0.25 3.25
N VAL A 57 -1.54 -1.39 3.37
CA VAL A 57 -2.30 -1.77 4.58
C VAL A 57 -1.68 -3.03 5.15
N PRO A 58 -1.03 -2.95 6.31
CA PRO A 58 -0.48 -4.13 6.98
C PRO A 58 -1.57 -5.13 7.37
N GLU A 59 -1.19 -6.40 7.49
CA GLU A 59 -2.04 -7.43 8.07
C GLU A 59 -2.46 -7.02 9.49
N ASN A 60 -3.73 -7.25 9.85
CA ASN A 60 -4.36 -6.85 11.12
C ASN A 60 -4.51 -5.33 11.34
N TYR A 61 -4.17 -4.49 10.37
CA TYR A 61 -4.45 -3.06 10.43
C TYR A 61 -5.94 -2.77 10.19
N LEU A 62 -6.47 -1.75 10.88
CA LEU A 62 -7.87 -1.33 10.70
C LEU A 62 -8.00 -0.57 9.38
N TYR A 63 -8.80 -1.08 8.47
CA TYR A 63 -9.04 -0.50 7.15
C TYR A 63 -10.53 -0.48 6.82
N ALA A 64 -11.00 0.64 6.31
CA ALA A 64 -12.29 0.77 5.67
C ALA A 64 -12.14 1.57 4.38
N SER A 65 -13.06 1.35 3.47
CA SER A 65 -13.15 2.09 2.21
C SER A 65 -14.56 2.62 2.03
N THR A 66 -14.69 3.91 1.79
CA THR A 66 -15.96 4.59 1.59
C THR A 66 -15.93 5.32 0.26
N ASN A 67 -17.10 5.71 -0.24
CA ASN A 67 -17.24 6.54 -1.45
C ASN A 67 -16.39 6.01 -2.63
N VAL A 68 -16.55 4.73 -2.97
CA VAL A 68 -15.82 4.06 -4.05
C VAL A 68 -16.58 4.24 -5.35
N ARG A 69 -16.06 5.05 -6.30
CA ARG A 69 -16.72 5.32 -7.58
C ARG A 69 -15.74 5.31 -8.74
N ALA A 70 -16.03 4.47 -9.73
CA ALA A 70 -15.25 4.35 -10.97
C ALA A 70 -13.73 4.23 -10.74
N CYS A 71 -13.33 3.55 -9.66
CA CYS A 71 -11.92 3.37 -9.32
C CYS A 71 -11.21 2.52 -10.36
N SER A 72 -10.07 3.01 -10.83
CA SER A 72 -9.15 2.29 -11.68
C SER A 72 -7.79 2.15 -11.01
N GLY A 73 -7.14 1.02 -11.24
CA GLY A 73 -5.83 0.74 -10.65
C GLY A 73 -5.58 -0.74 -10.41
N TYR A 74 -4.57 -1.02 -9.62
CA TYR A 74 -4.12 -2.39 -9.35
C TYR A 74 -4.03 -2.63 -7.85
N CYS A 75 -4.32 -3.85 -7.42
CA CYS A 75 -4.18 -4.25 -6.03
C CYS A 75 -3.65 -5.69 -5.89
N ILE A 76 -3.07 -5.96 -4.74
CA ILE A 76 -2.68 -7.29 -4.32
C ILE A 76 -2.94 -7.49 -2.83
N HIS A 77 -3.56 -8.63 -2.51
CA HIS A 77 -3.68 -9.14 -1.16
C HIS A 77 -2.75 -10.34 -1.01
N PHE A 78 -1.96 -10.37 0.06
CA PHE A 78 -1.09 -11.53 0.33
C PHE A 78 -0.89 -11.73 1.83
N LYS A 79 -0.68 -12.98 2.21
CA LYS A 79 -0.28 -13.35 3.56
C LYS A 79 1.22 -13.19 3.73
N THR A 80 1.66 -12.73 4.91
CA THR A 80 3.09 -12.61 5.23
C THR A 80 3.83 -13.93 5.03
N GLU A 81 3.22 -15.06 5.40
CA GLU A 81 3.81 -16.39 5.24
C GLU A 81 4.14 -16.73 3.79
N PHE A 82 3.41 -16.14 2.82
CA PHE A 82 3.66 -16.43 1.40
C PHE A 82 5.03 -15.92 0.95
N ILE A 83 5.47 -14.75 1.45
CA ILE A 83 6.76 -14.16 1.08
C ILE A 83 7.85 -14.40 2.13
N GLN A 84 7.51 -14.98 3.28
CA GLN A 84 8.45 -15.27 4.38
C GLN A 84 9.77 -15.91 3.93
N PRO A 85 9.80 -16.87 2.97
CA PRO A 85 11.05 -17.47 2.52
C PRO A 85 12.06 -16.50 1.88
N LEU A 86 11.63 -15.29 1.50
CA LEU A 86 12.47 -14.25 0.88
C LEU A 86 12.86 -13.15 1.87
N LEU A 87 12.28 -13.15 3.07
CA LEU A 87 12.58 -12.17 4.11
C LEU A 87 13.85 -12.55 4.89
N LYS A 88 14.56 -11.52 5.34
CA LYS A 88 15.73 -11.69 6.24
C LYS A 88 15.33 -11.64 7.71
N GLY A 89 14.25 -10.89 8.00
CA GLY A 89 13.68 -10.74 9.33
C GLY A 89 12.15 -10.77 9.25
N SER A 90 11.48 -9.93 10.02
CA SER A 90 10.04 -9.70 9.89
C SER A 90 9.73 -8.86 8.65
N LEU A 91 8.46 -8.87 8.23
CA LEU A 91 8.02 -8.08 7.07
C LEU A 91 8.28 -6.57 7.27
N SER A 92 8.03 -6.04 8.46
CA SER A 92 8.25 -4.62 8.77
C SER A 92 9.74 -4.26 8.93
N GLU A 93 10.60 -5.20 9.32
CA GLU A 93 12.06 -4.97 9.32
C GLU A 93 12.62 -4.85 7.91
N ASP A 94 12.20 -5.71 6.99
CA ASP A 94 12.66 -5.67 5.60
C ASP A 94 11.96 -4.56 4.80
N PHE A 95 10.70 -4.27 5.12
CA PHE A 95 9.83 -3.29 4.45
C PHE A 95 9.13 -2.38 5.46
N PRO A 96 9.78 -1.30 5.93
CA PRO A 96 9.30 -0.44 7.03
C PRO A 96 7.92 0.18 6.82
N PHE A 97 7.43 0.27 5.61
CA PHE A 97 6.07 0.74 5.30
C PHE A 97 4.96 -0.24 5.72
N PHE A 98 5.29 -1.43 6.22
CA PHE A 98 4.37 -2.33 6.92
C PHE A 98 4.40 -2.17 8.44
N ASP A 99 5.19 -1.27 8.99
CA ASP A 99 5.07 -0.89 10.40
C ASP A 99 3.76 -0.14 10.62
N PHE A 100 3.10 -0.35 11.77
CA PHE A 100 1.81 0.28 12.06
C PHE A 100 1.89 1.79 12.25
N GLU A 101 3.06 2.30 12.60
CA GLU A 101 3.34 3.74 12.75
C GLU A 101 3.86 4.39 11.45
N ALA A 102 3.96 3.63 10.37
CA ALA A 102 4.46 4.13 9.09
C ALA A 102 3.42 5.00 8.36
N GLU A 103 3.89 5.83 7.43
CA GLU A 103 2.99 6.48 6.46
C GLU A 103 2.49 5.42 5.46
N HIS A 104 1.19 5.19 5.45
CA HIS A 104 0.55 4.14 4.66
C HIS A 104 0.03 4.60 3.30
N ILE A 105 0.05 5.90 3.03
CA ILE A 105 -0.38 6.49 1.76
C ILE A 105 0.73 7.42 1.28
N ILE A 106 1.30 7.11 0.13
CA ILE A 106 2.31 7.94 -0.52
C ILE A 106 1.88 8.29 -1.94
N ASN A 107 1.90 9.58 -2.27
CA ASN A 107 1.70 10.01 -3.65
C ASN A 107 3.03 9.89 -4.39
N ILE A 108 3.04 9.13 -5.47
CA ILE A 108 4.24 8.82 -6.25
C ILE A 108 4.20 9.54 -7.60
N THR A 109 5.35 9.73 -8.21
CA THR A 109 5.47 10.36 -9.52
C THR A 109 4.88 9.47 -10.63
N GLU A 110 4.59 10.06 -11.78
CA GLU A 110 4.08 9.32 -12.95
C GLU A 110 5.08 8.24 -13.41
N ALA A 111 6.38 8.53 -13.40
CA ALA A 111 7.41 7.56 -13.77
C ALA A 111 7.47 6.37 -12.79
N GLU A 112 7.35 6.63 -11.50
CA GLU A 112 7.26 5.58 -10.47
C GLU A 112 5.97 4.79 -10.60
N THR A 113 4.85 5.46 -10.91
CA THR A 113 3.56 4.82 -11.17
C THR A 113 3.66 3.80 -12.30
N LEU A 114 4.30 4.14 -13.41
CA LEU A 114 4.49 3.21 -14.54
C LEU A 114 5.29 1.97 -14.14
N ARG A 115 6.36 2.13 -13.36
CA ARG A 115 7.17 0.99 -12.85
C ARG A 115 6.36 0.09 -11.93
N ILE A 116 5.56 0.66 -11.03
CA ILE A 116 4.70 -0.08 -10.10
C ILE A 116 3.58 -0.80 -10.86
N GLN A 117 2.96 -0.16 -11.86
CA GLN A 117 1.95 -0.80 -12.71
C GLN A 117 2.50 -2.02 -13.45
N GLU A 118 3.72 -1.92 -14.00
CA GLU A 118 4.36 -3.04 -14.69
C GLU A 118 4.56 -4.24 -13.74
N ALA A 119 5.02 -3.98 -12.52
CA ALA A 119 5.16 -5.04 -11.52
C ALA A 119 3.81 -5.71 -11.18
N PHE A 120 2.72 -4.94 -11.03
CA PHE A 120 1.38 -5.48 -10.83
C PHE A 120 0.90 -6.32 -12.01
N LYS A 121 1.13 -5.86 -13.25
CA LYS A 121 0.76 -6.60 -14.47
C LYS A 121 1.47 -7.94 -14.56
N ASN A 122 2.75 -8.00 -14.21
CA ASN A 122 3.52 -9.23 -14.16
C ASN A 122 2.97 -10.21 -13.12
N ILE A 123 2.60 -9.72 -11.93
CA ILE A 123 1.95 -10.52 -10.88
C ILE A 123 0.61 -11.09 -11.36
N ILE A 124 -0.25 -10.26 -11.97
CA ILE A 124 -1.56 -10.67 -12.47
C ILE A 124 -1.41 -11.70 -13.58
N THR A 125 -0.48 -11.47 -14.51
CA THR A 125 -0.19 -12.39 -15.62
C THR A 125 0.23 -13.76 -15.10
N GLU A 126 1.18 -13.80 -14.16
CA GLU A 126 1.65 -15.06 -13.58
C GLU A 126 0.57 -15.75 -12.72
N TYR A 127 -0.23 -14.98 -11.99
CA TYR A 127 -1.34 -15.53 -11.21
C TYR A 127 -2.34 -16.32 -12.06
N ASN A 128 -2.57 -15.88 -13.29
CA ASN A 128 -3.50 -16.52 -14.23
C ASN A 128 -2.87 -17.68 -15.04
N ARG A 129 -1.58 -17.94 -14.89
CA ARG A 129 -0.92 -19.06 -15.56
C ARG A 129 -1.10 -20.36 -14.78
N PHE A 130 -1.10 -21.47 -15.52
CA PHE A 130 -1.04 -22.81 -14.97
C PHE A 130 0.39 -23.34 -15.12
N SER A 131 1.14 -23.30 -14.02
CA SER A 131 2.54 -23.76 -13.99
C SER A 131 2.87 -24.34 -12.62
N PRO A 132 3.65 -25.42 -12.53
CA PRO A 132 4.15 -25.94 -11.25
C PRO A 132 4.98 -24.90 -10.48
N GLU A 133 5.68 -24.02 -11.19
CA GLU A 133 6.57 -23.00 -10.61
C GLU A 133 5.81 -21.70 -10.25
N LYS A 134 4.50 -21.63 -10.46
CA LYS A 134 3.68 -20.43 -10.30
C LYS A 134 3.88 -19.74 -8.96
N ASP A 135 3.76 -20.46 -7.86
CA ASP A 135 3.87 -19.87 -6.53
C ASP A 135 5.28 -19.34 -6.24
N TYR A 136 6.29 -20.01 -6.77
CA TYR A 136 7.68 -19.56 -6.65
C TYR A 136 7.90 -18.27 -7.43
N ILE A 137 7.43 -18.20 -8.68
CA ILE A 137 7.55 -17.01 -9.53
C ILE A 137 6.73 -15.84 -8.94
N LEU A 138 5.49 -16.07 -8.51
CA LEU A 138 4.64 -15.07 -7.86
C LEU A 138 5.30 -14.47 -6.63
N ARG A 139 5.89 -15.30 -5.78
CA ARG A 139 6.61 -14.85 -4.59
C ARG A 139 7.74 -13.87 -4.95
N ASN A 140 8.50 -14.19 -5.99
CA ASN A 140 9.56 -13.30 -6.46
C ASN A 140 9.03 -12.00 -7.06
N TYR A 141 7.94 -12.04 -7.84
CA TYR A 141 7.33 -10.81 -8.37
C TYR A 141 6.77 -9.91 -7.27
N ILE A 142 6.13 -10.48 -6.25
CA ILE A 142 5.69 -9.70 -5.09
C ILE A 142 6.88 -9.08 -4.37
N HIS A 143 7.96 -9.83 -4.16
CA HIS A 143 9.17 -9.31 -3.54
C HIS A 143 9.79 -8.17 -4.36
N ILE A 144 9.82 -8.28 -5.69
CA ILE A 144 10.25 -7.19 -6.59
C ILE A 144 9.37 -5.97 -6.42
N LEU A 145 8.04 -6.12 -6.41
CA LEU A 145 7.11 -5.01 -6.15
C LEU A 145 7.44 -4.31 -4.82
N LEU A 146 7.63 -5.07 -3.74
CA LEU A 146 7.97 -4.51 -2.43
C LEU A 146 9.33 -3.81 -2.41
N LEU A 147 10.32 -4.31 -3.16
CA LEU A 147 11.62 -3.66 -3.32
C LEU A 147 11.50 -2.32 -4.06
N LEU A 148 10.69 -2.25 -5.12
CA LEU A 148 10.40 -1.00 -5.85
C LEU A 148 9.72 0.01 -4.93
N ILE A 149 8.71 -0.42 -4.16
CA ILE A 149 8.06 0.44 -3.17
C ILE A 149 9.06 0.93 -2.12
N ARG A 150 9.96 0.09 -1.64
CA ARG A 150 10.99 0.47 -0.66
C ARG A 150 11.95 1.52 -1.22
N GLU A 151 12.29 1.44 -2.48
CA GLU A 151 13.13 2.44 -3.16
C GLU A 151 12.44 3.81 -3.15
N ILE A 152 11.14 3.85 -3.47
CA ILE A 152 10.31 5.07 -3.48
C ILE A 152 10.07 5.59 -2.05
N TYR A 153 9.78 4.71 -1.10
CA TYR A 153 9.43 5.06 0.28
C TYR A 153 10.57 5.72 1.05
N ARG A 154 11.81 5.33 0.83
CA ARG A 154 12.98 5.86 1.58
C ARG A 154 13.14 7.38 1.55
N PRO A 155 13.02 8.07 0.42
CA PRO A 155 13.04 9.53 0.38
C PRO A 155 11.86 10.16 1.14
N HIS A 156 10.64 9.61 1.00
CA HIS A 156 9.45 10.09 1.69
C HIS A 156 9.60 10.01 3.22
N ALA A 157 10.08 8.89 3.75
CA ALA A 157 10.32 8.71 5.17
C ALA A 157 11.34 9.71 5.73
N ARG A 158 12.39 10.06 4.99
CA ARG A 158 13.37 11.08 5.39
C ARG A 158 12.75 12.47 5.48
N HIS A 159 11.95 12.88 4.49
CA HIS A 159 11.25 14.16 4.50
C HIS A 159 10.28 14.30 5.68
N LEU A 160 9.58 13.24 6.05
CA LEU A 160 8.69 13.23 7.21
C LEU A 160 9.47 13.40 8.52
N GLN A 161 10.59 12.70 8.69
CA GLN A 161 11.46 12.85 9.86
C GLN A 161 12.07 14.25 9.99
N GLU A 162 12.53 14.83 8.89
CA GLU A 162 13.08 16.19 8.86
C GLU A 162 12.00 17.23 9.18
N SER A 163 10.78 17.09 8.65
CA SER A 163 9.67 17.99 8.95
C SER A 163 9.20 17.90 10.40
N ALA A 164 9.09 16.69 10.95
CA ALA A 164 8.76 16.47 12.34
C ALA A 164 9.81 17.06 13.29
N THR A 165 11.10 16.88 12.98
CA THR A 165 12.21 17.45 13.76
C THR A 165 12.21 18.98 13.69
N ARG A 166 11.89 19.58 12.56
CA ARG A 166 11.76 21.03 12.39
C ARG A 166 10.59 21.58 13.21
N THR A 167 9.44 20.93 13.18
CA THR A 167 8.26 21.31 13.98
C THR A 167 8.55 21.23 15.47
N MET A 168 9.21 20.17 15.94
CA MET A 168 9.63 20.02 17.33
C MET A 168 10.58 21.13 17.79
N LYS A 169 11.56 21.49 16.94
CA LYS A 169 12.50 22.60 17.24
C LYS A 169 11.77 23.94 17.36
N ILE A 170 10.84 24.23 16.45
CA ILE A 170 10.02 25.46 16.48
C ILE A 170 9.17 25.49 17.75
N THR A 171 8.47 24.40 18.08
CA THR A 171 7.63 24.32 19.27
C THR A 171 8.44 24.51 20.57
N ASN A 172 9.65 23.95 20.64
CA ASN A 172 10.53 24.13 21.80
C ASN A 172 11.08 25.58 21.90
N GLN A 173 11.36 26.24 20.77
CA GLN A 173 11.75 27.64 20.78
C GLN A 173 10.63 28.56 21.29
N TYR A 174 9.37 28.30 20.92
CA TYR A 174 8.22 29.06 21.45
C TYR A 174 7.98 28.83 22.94
N LYS A 175 8.23 27.62 23.47
CA LYS A 175 8.10 27.32 24.90
C LYS A 175 9.17 28.01 25.78
N HIS A 176 10.29 28.42 25.21
CA HIS A 176 11.33 29.18 25.94
C HIS A 176 11.15 30.70 25.87
N LEU A 177 10.16 31.19 25.12
CA LEU A 177 9.83 32.61 24.97
C LEU A 177 8.62 33.04 25.82
N LEU A 178 7.99 32.11 26.52
CA LEU A 178 6.91 32.31 27.49
C LEU A 178 7.43 32.07 28.92
#